data_ecbe86d0a349b8636395c68115b4384e
#
_entry.id   ecbe86d0a349b8636395c68115b4384e
#
_cell.length_a   1.000
_cell.length_b   1.000
_cell.length_c   1.000
_cell.angle_alpha   90.00
_cell.angle_beta   90.00
_cell.angle_gamma   90.00
#
_symmetry.space_group_name_H-M   'P 1'
#
loop_
_entity.id
_entity.type
_entity.pdbx_description
1 polymer ?
#
loop_
_entity_poly.entity_id
_entity_poly.type
_entity_poly.pdbx_seq_one_letter_code
_entity_poly.pdbx_strand_id
1 'polypeptide(L)'
;MKKPPLRNRKEIKIFAKKFEKIVSEGNEFLIITHPNPDCDAVGSSLALWYFLNEKKKKAKIILPNQPIINANFLPNYSKAVKINLLNTSGVFKFDKCFLLDMGDLKRLNFKTRLKLTNCVNIDHHFDNQIKAKLNFVDSSYFGVSEILLDLFLFLNLNLNKALATCLLFGIFGDTEHFQSPKMDSLIFQKISHLLTKDANLSSIILNVLRSYDISQFKLWAKALKDFKVDKRGKFAWTKISLKQIKSAKAKQSDRQLLANNFARAVRETNFGFVAAEEKPNFWKISIRSREPNYDVEKIAAKLGGGGHQTSASFRLNGRYNQILKKILSVVSNRSSV
;
A
#
# COMPACT_ATOMS: atom_id res chain seq x y z
N MET A 1 -5.97 30.05 -2.14
CA MET A 1 -5.48 29.40 -3.39
C MET A 1 -6.63 28.78 -4.15
N LYS A 2 -6.54 28.76 -5.50
CA LYS A 2 -7.49 28.02 -6.34
C LYS A 2 -7.39 26.52 -6.03
N LYS A 3 -8.53 25.80 -6.12
CA LYS A 3 -8.52 24.32 -6.01
C LYS A 3 -7.66 23.72 -7.13
N PRO A 4 -6.90 22.64 -6.88
CA PRO A 4 -6.17 21.96 -7.94
C PRO A 4 -7.16 21.35 -8.94
N PRO A 5 -6.73 21.14 -10.21
CA PRO A 5 -7.54 20.41 -11.17
C PRO A 5 -7.74 18.96 -10.73
N LEU A 6 -8.82 18.34 -11.17
CA LEU A 6 -9.11 16.93 -10.95
C LEU A 6 -8.44 16.10 -12.05
N ARG A 7 -7.89 14.92 -11.69
CA ARG A 7 -7.21 14.04 -12.66
C ARG A 7 -8.18 13.55 -13.74
N ASN A 8 -9.33 13.06 -13.34
CA ASN A 8 -10.37 12.60 -14.25
C ASN A 8 -11.73 13.22 -13.91
N ARG A 9 -11.89 14.51 -14.24
CA ARG A 9 -13.08 15.29 -13.85
C ARG A 9 -14.41 14.69 -14.32
N LYS A 10 -14.43 14.11 -15.53
CA LYS A 10 -15.67 13.54 -16.10
C LYS A 10 -16.14 12.33 -15.29
N GLU A 11 -15.24 11.40 -15.03
CA GLU A 11 -15.54 10.19 -14.30
C GLU A 11 -15.84 10.48 -12.81
N ILE A 12 -15.08 11.39 -12.18
CA ILE A 12 -15.38 11.85 -10.82
C ILE A 12 -16.79 12.46 -10.72
N LYS A 13 -17.21 13.25 -11.72
CA LYS A 13 -18.57 13.84 -11.73
C LYS A 13 -19.67 12.76 -11.80
N ILE A 14 -19.47 11.74 -12.63
CA ILE A 14 -20.44 10.63 -12.77
C ILE A 14 -20.46 9.81 -11.47
N PHE A 15 -19.31 9.52 -10.92
CA PHE A 15 -19.17 8.75 -9.69
C PHE A 15 -19.76 9.51 -8.50
N ALA A 16 -19.46 10.79 -8.34
CA ALA A 16 -19.91 11.62 -7.22
C ALA A 16 -21.44 11.61 -7.06
N LYS A 17 -22.21 11.75 -8.16
CA LYS A 17 -23.68 11.70 -8.12
C LYS A 17 -24.20 10.38 -7.54
N LYS A 18 -23.62 9.24 -7.96
CA LYS A 18 -24.03 7.91 -7.50
C LYS A 18 -23.55 7.69 -6.04
N PHE A 19 -22.36 8.15 -5.72
CA PHE A 19 -21.77 8.07 -4.39
C PHE A 19 -22.62 8.85 -3.36
N GLU A 20 -23.00 10.12 -3.64
CA GLU A 20 -23.86 10.92 -2.76
C GLU A 20 -25.21 10.24 -2.53
N LYS A 21 -25.80 9.65 -3.57
CA LYS A 21 -27.06 8.89 -3.43
C LYS A 21 -26.89 7.71 -2.46
N ILE A 22 -25.81 6.91 -2.60
CA ILE A 22 -25.56 5.79 -1.70
C ILE A 22 -25.32 6.26 -0.27
N VAL A 23 -24.59 7.37 -0.09
CA VAL A 23 -24.34 7.96 1.24
C VAL A 23 -25.64 8.51 1.85
N SER A 24 -26.52 9.13 1.07
CA SER A 24 -27.81 9.62 1.59
C SER A 24 -28.73 8.50 2.03
N GLU A 25 -28.78 7.38 1.30
CA GLU A 25 -29.63 6.21 1.58
C GLU A 25 -29.12 5.36 2.77
N GLY A 26 -27.82 5.35 3.09
CA GLY A 26 -27.25 4.57 4.18
C GLY A 26 -27.17 5.36 5.48
N ASN A 27 -27.17 4.67 6.62
CA ASN A 27 -26.96 5.23 7.95
C ASN A 27 -25.77 4.62 8.67
N GLU A 28 -25.50 3.34 8.46
CA GLU A 28 -24.40 2.59 9.06
C GLU A 28 -23.49 2.01 7.97
N PHE A 29 -22.23 2.42 7.99
CA PHE A 29 -21.25 2.11 6.96
C PHE A 29 -20.11 1.28 7.50
N LEU A 30 -19.69 0.27 6.71
CA LEU A 30 -18.50 -0.50 6.93
C LEU A 30 -17.43 -0.11 5.89
N ILE A 31 -16.21 0.14 6.34
CA ILE A 31 -15.06 0.43 5.48
C ILE A 31 -14.05 -0.70 5.67
N ILE A 32 -13.65 -1.34 4.58
CA ILE A 32 -12.73 -2.48 4.58
C ILE A 32 -11.65 -2.24 3.53
N THR A 33 -10.43 -2.67 3.83
CA THR A 33 -9.27 -2.61 2.92
C THR A 33 -8.67 -4.00 2.70
N HIS A 34 -7.62 -4.06 1.87
CA HIS A 34 -6.84 -5.28 1.67
C HIS A 34 -6.13 -5.77 2.96
N PRO A 35 -5.74 -7.07 3.05
CA PRO A 35 -4.87 -7.58 4.11
C PRO A 35 -3.48 -6.92 4.08
N ASN A 36 -2.90 -6.69 5.28
CA ASN A 36 -1.65 -5.94 5.48
C ASN A 36 -1.74 -4.50 4.97
N PRO A 37 -2.66 -3.69 5.55
CA PRO A 37 -2.93 -2.34 5.09
C PRO A 37 -1.67 -1.47 5.14
N ASP A 38 -1.47 -0.70 4.09
CA ASP A 38 -0.39 0.28 3.96
C ASP A 38 -0.87 1.71 4.23
N CYS A 39 -0.09 2.69 3.79
CA CYS A 39 -0.44 4.09 4.02
C CYS A 39 -1.73 4.49 3.31
N ASP A 40 -1.96 4.03 2.06
CA ASP A 40 -3.14 4.42 1.32
C ASP A 40 -4.40 3.74 1.83
N ALA A 41 -4.32 2.44 2.11
CA ALA A 41 -5.43 1.70 2.73
C ALA A 41 -5.91 2.35 4.03
N VAL A 42 -4.98 2.78 4.90
CA VAL A 42 -5.32 3.43 6.18
C VAL A 42 -5.74 4.87 5.97
N GLY A 43 -5.01 5.64 5.17
CA GLY A 43 -5.27 7.06 4.92
C GLY A 43 -6.62 7.29 4.26
N SER A 44 -6.91 6.54 3.19
CA SER A 44 -8.19 6.60 2.49
C SER A 44 -9.37 6.17 3.37
N SER A 45 -9.20 5.12 4.18
CA SER A 45 -10.23 4.67 5.11
C SER A 45 -10.58 5.74 6.15
N LEU A 46 -9.57 6.36 6.76
CA LEU A 46 -9.78 7.45 7.70
C LEU A 46 -10.39 8.68 7.02
N ALA A 47 -9.93 9.03 5.82
CA ALA A 47 -10.49 10.14 5.07
C ALA A 47 -11.99 9.94 4.77
N LEU A 48 -12.36 8.73 4.33
CA LEU A 48 -13.77 8.40 4.11
C LEU A 48 -14.57 8.37 5.42
N TRP A 49 -13.98 7.88 6.50
CA TRP A 49 -14.60 7.92 7.83
C TRP A 49 -14.89 9.35 8.28
N TYR A 50 -13.94 10.30 8.09
CA TYR A 50 -14.18 11.72 8.39
C TYR A 50 -15.33 12.30 7.57
N PHE A 51 -15.35 12.03 6.26
CA PHE A 51 -16.43 12.45 5.38
C PHE A 51 -17.80 11.94 5.85
N LEU A 52 -17.91 10.65 6.16
CA LEU A 52 -19.16 10.05 6.62
C LEU A 52 -19.63 10.63 7.97
N ASN A 53 -18.69 10.87 8.89
CA ASN A 53 -19.03 11.52 10.17
C ASN A 53 -19.50 12.97 9.99
N GLU A 54 -18.91 13.74 9.06
CA GLU A 54 -19.38 15.09 8.73
C GLU A 54 -20.82 15.06 8.19
N LYS A 55 -21.16 14.02 7.44
CA LYS A 55 -22.55 13.75 7.00
C LYS A 55 -23.44 13.13 8.08
N LYS A 56 -22.98 13.10 9.35
CA LYS A 56 -23.70 12.52 10.51
C LYS A 56 -24.04 11.03 10.32
N LYS A 57 -23.24 10.29 9.53
CA LYS A 57 -23.38 8.87 9.32
C LYS A 57 -22.50 8.08 10.28
N LYS A 58 -22.96 6.91 10.74
CA LYS A 58 -22.14 6.02 11.55
C LYS A 58 -21.21 5.21 10.63
N ALA A 59 -19.92 5.22 10.89
CA ALA A 59 -18.96 4.47 10.11
C ALA A 59 -17.96 3.72 10.99
N LYS A 60 -17.61 2.50 10.60
CA LYS A 60 -16.56 1.68 11.23
C LYS A 60 -15.55 1.26 10.18
N ILE A 61 -14.27 1.39 10.53
CA ILE A 61 -13.16 0.89 9.72
C ILE A 61 -12.72 -0.44 10.29
N ILE A 62 -12.66 -1.47 9.46
CA ILE A 62 -12.11 -2.77 9.84
C ILE A 62 -10.91 -3.07 8.96
N LEU A 63 -9.74 -3.08 9.59
CA LEU A 63 -8.52 -3.55 8.95
C LEU A 63 -8.38 -5.06 9.20
N PRO A 64 -8.12 -5.86 8.15
CA PRO A 64 -7.96 -7.31 8.31
C PRO A 64 -6.79 -7.67 9.23
N ASN A 65 -5.72 -6.90 9.19
CA ASN A 65 -4.50 -7.09 9.97
C ASN A 65 -3.99 -5.75 10.51
N GLN A 66 -2.99 -5.81 11.40
CA GLN A 66 -2.23 -4.62 11.78
C GLN A 66 -1.54 -4.01 10.55
N PRO A 67 -1.58 -2.69 10.38
CA PRO A 67 -0.81 -2.01 9.35
C PRO A 67 0.69 -2.29 9.48
N ILE A 68 1.37 -2.37 8.36
CA ILE A 68 2.83 -2.56 8.31
C ILE A 68 3.57 -1.33 8.86
N ILE A 69 2.92 -0.17 8.76
CA ILE A 69 3.44 1.14 9.16
C ILE A 69 2.80 1.62 10.45
N ASN A 70 3.48 2.52 11.16
CA ASN A 70 2.90 3.17 12.34
C ASN A 70 1.86 4.21 11.92
N ALA A 71 0.57 3.89 12.10
CA ALA A 71 -0.55 4.78 11.80
C ALA A 71 -1.18 5.40 13.06
N ASN A 72 -0.72 5.05 14.27
CA ASN A 72 -1.32 5.50 15.53
C ASN A 72 -1.26 7.02 15.74
N PHE A 73 -0.35 7.71 15.05
CA PHE A 73 -0.24 9.16 15.09
C PHE A 73 -1.35 9.90 14.34
N LEU A 74 -2.07 9.20 13.45
CA LEU A 74 -3.16 9.81 12.69
C LEU A 74 -4.34 10.16 13.60
N PRO A 75 -4.94 11.33 13.40
CA PRO A 75 -6.06 11.75 14.23
C PRO A 75 -7.23 10.75 14.19
N ASN A 76 -7.77 10.42 15.36
CA ASN A 76 -8.87 9.45 15.54
C ASN A 76 -8.61 8.01 15.08
N TYR A 77 -7.37 7.61 14.76
CA TYR A 77 -7.05 6.24 14.35
C TYR A 77 -7.58 5.21 15.37
N SER A 78 -7.21 5.31 16.63
CA SER A 78 -7.61 4.37 17.68
C SER A 78 -9.14 4.32 17.91
N LYS A 79 -9.83 5.43 17.67
CA LYS A 79 -11.29 5.53 17.79
C LYS A 79 -12.01 4.88 16.61
N ALA A 80 -11.54 5.13 15.39
CA ALA A 80 -12.21 4.75 14.15
C ALA A 80 -11.88 3.32 13.71
N VAL A 81 -10.63 2.87 13.94
CA VAL A 81 -10.11 1.62 13.39
C VAL A 81 -10.27 0.46 14.37
N LYS A 82 -10.74 -0.68 13.87
CA LYS A 82 -10.75 -1.97 14.56
C LYS A 82 -9.96 -2.98 13.73
N ILE A 83 -9.20 -3.86 14.41
CA ILE A 83 -8.29 -4.79 13.76
C ILE A 83 -8.76 -6.22 14.01
N ASN A 84 -8.61 -7.09 13.03
CA ASN A 84 -8.91 -8.53 13.10
C ASN A 84 -10.37 -8.89 13.48
N LEU A 85 -11.33 -7.98 13.37
CA LEU A 85 -12.72 -8.28 13.71
C LEU A 85 -13.50 -8.97 12.58
N LEU A 86 -12.90 -9.18 11.41
CA LEU A 86 -13.56 -9.82 10.27
C LEU A 86 -13.91 -11.29 10.54
N ASN A 87 -13.21 -11.94 11.46
CA ASN A 87 -13.40 -13.35 11.84
C ASN A 87 -14.22 -13.54 13.11
N THR A 88 -14.69 -12.47 13.75
CA THR A 88 -15.57 -12.57 14.90
C THR A 88 -16.99 -12.87 14.45
N SER A 89 -17.67 -13.77 15.14
CA SER A 89 -19.08 -14.12 14.89
C SER A 89 -20.07 -12.99 15.21
N GLY A 90 -19.57 -11.81 15.57
CA GLY A 90 -20.38 -10.61 15.77
C GLY A 90 -20.86 -10.06 14.43
N VAL A 91 -22.15 -10.18 14.17
CA VAL A 91 -22.81 -9.57 13.01
C VAL A 91 -22.71 -8.06 13.15
N PHE A 92 -21.76 -7.42 12.42
CA PHE A 92 -21.79 -5.99 12.28
C PHE A 92 -23.03 -5.64 11.44
N LYS A 93 -23.99 -5.00 12.04
CA LYS A 93 -25.08 -4.39 11.28
C LYS A 93 -24.51 -3.19 10.51
N PHE A 94 -24.62 -3.21 9.19
CA PHE A 94 -24.28 -2.10 8.31
C PHE A 94 -25.22 -2.12 7.09
N ASP A 95 -25.56 -0.95 6.59
CA ASP A 95 -26.42 -0.80 5.43
C ASP A 95 -25.62 -0.88 4.14
N LYS A 96 -24.43 -0.28 4.15
CA LYS A 96 -23.53 -0.11 3.01
C LYS A 96 -22.09 -0.45 3.41
N CYS A 97 -21.31 -0.92 2.44
CA CYS A 97 -19.91 -1.22 2.60
C CYS A 97 -19.06 -0.50 1.57
N PHE A 98 -17.93 0.05 2.01
CA PHE A 98 -16.88 0.55 1.13
C PHE A 98 -15.70 -0.42 1.14
N LEU A 99 -15.29 -0.83 -0.04
CA LEU A 99 -14.09 -1.62 -0.30
C LEU A 99 -13.06 -0.67 -0.90
N LEU A 100 -11.99 -0.40 -0.17
CA LEU A 100 -10.98 0.57 -0.55
C LEU A 100 -9.65 -0.13 -0.80
N ASP A 101 -9.00 0.25 -1.87
CA ASP A 101 -7.65 -0.19 -2.19
C ASP A 101 -7.53 -1.73 -2.22
N MET A 102 -8.44 -2.36 -2.94
CA MET A 102 -8.55 -3.81 -2.95
C MET A 102 -8.97 -4.36 -4.33
N GLY A 103 -8.06 -5.05 -5.01
CA GLY A 103 -8.30 -5.61 -6.32
C GLY A 103 -9.06 -6.96 -6.32
N ASP A 104 -9.01 -7.75 -5.23
CA ASP A 104 -9.65 -9.07 -5.15
C ASP A 104 -10.09 -9.41 -3.72
N LEU A 105 -11.35 -9.86 -3.58
CA LEU A 105 -11.92 -10.30 -2.30
C LEU A 105 -11.37 -11.64 -1.80
N LYS A 106 -10.80 -12.47 -2.67
CA LYS A 106 -10.21 -13.76 -2.27
C LYS A 106 -9.08 -13.61 -1.26
N ARG A 107 -8.45 -12.43 -1.22
CA ARG A 107 -7.42 -12.10 -0.23
C ARG A 107 -7.98 -11.90 1.18
N LEU A 108 -9.28 -11.59 1.30
CA LEU A 108 -9.97 -11.51 2.58
C LEU A 108 -10.36 -12.90 3.02
N ASN A 109 -9.76 -13.41 4.08
CA ASN A 109 -10.21 -14.66 4.74
C ASN A 109 -11.47 -14.35 5.57
N PHE A 110 -12.60 -14.10 4.87
CA PHE A 110 -13.81 -13.58 5.46
C PHE A 110 -14.83 -14.72 5.65
N LYS A 111 -15.25 -14.94 6.89
CA LYS A 111 -16.32 -15.91 7.19
C LYS A 111 -17.73 -15.38 6.87
N THR A 112 -17.90 -14.06 6.85
CA THR A 112 -19.19 -13.42 6.56
C THR A 112 -19.26 -13.03 5.10
N ARG A 113 -20.27 -13.48 4.36
CA ARG A 113 -20.48 -13.10 2.95
C ARG A 113 -20.90 -11.64 2.88
N LEU A 114 -20.02 -10.79 2.33
CA LEU A 114 -20.39 -9.44 1.92
C LEU A 114 -21.37 -9.52 0.74
N LYS A 115 -22.52 -8.85 0.86
CA LYS A 115 -23.41 -8.66 -0.28
C LYS A 115 -22.87 -7.53 -1.14
N LEU A 116 -22.20 -7.85 -2.25
CA LEU A 116 -21.60 -6.86 -3.16
C LEU A 116 -22.62 -5.85 -3.72
N THR A 117 -23.89 -6.23 -3.75
CA THR A 117 -25.01 -5.34 -4.11
C THR A 117 -25.19 -4.15 -3.14
N ASN A 118 -24.58 -4.20 -1.97
CA ASN A 118 -24.56 -3.10 -0.99
C ASN A 118 -23.18 -2.44 -0.87
N CYS A 119 -22.23 -2.83 -1.71
CA CYS A 119 -20.84 -2.33 -1.66
C CYS A 119 -20.56 -1.27 -2.71
N VAL A 120 -19.65 -0.36 -2.36
CA VAL A 120 -18.97 0.56 -3.25
C VAL A 120 -17.49 0.17 -3.26
N ASN A 121 -16.92 -0.06 -4.43
CA ASN A 121 -15.50 -0.35 -4.60
C ASN A 121 -14.80 0.90 -5.16
N ILE A 122 -13.74 1.35 -4.49
CA ILE A 122 -12.88 2.45 -4.93
C ILE A 122 -11.46 1.94 -4.93
N ASP A 123 -10.82 1.90 -6.11
CA ASP A 123 -9.52 1.29 -6.28
C ASP A 123 -8.73 1.94 -7.44
N HIS A 124 -7.43 1.74 -7.44
CA HIS A 124 -6.52 2.19 -8.49
C HIS A 124 -5.77 1.03 -9.18
N HIS A 125 -5.97 -0.21 -8.76
CA HIS A 125 -5.33 -1.37 -9.38
C HIS A 125 -5.97 -1.71 -10.73
N PHE A 126 -5.13 -1.86 -11.77
CA PHE A 126 -5.59 -2.15 -13.13
C PHE A 126 -6.24 -3.54 -13.27
N ASP A 127 -5.85 -4.49 -12.41
CA ASP A 127 -6.33 -5.88 -12.40
C ASP A 127 -7.50 -6.11 -11.42
N ASN A 128 -8.21 -5.05 -11.02
CA ASN A 128 -9.34 -5.14 -10.10
C ASN A 128 -10.46 -6.04 -10.66
N GLN A 129 -10.87 -7.03 -9.87
CA GLN A 129 -11.90 -8.02 -10.23
C GLN A 129 -13.21 -7.85 -9.45
N ILE A 130 -13.28 -6.86 -8.57
CA ILE A 130 -14.44 -6.65 -7.68
C ILE A 130 -15.59 -6.02 -8.49
N LYS A 131 -16.75 -6.68 -8.48
CA LYS A 131 -17.98 -6.19 -9.09
C LYS A 131 -18.97 -5.80 -8.00
N ALA A 132 -18.76 -4.65 -7.40
CA ALA A 132 -19.66 -4.04 -6.42
C ALA A 132 -20.84 -3.32 -7.12
N LYS A 133 -21.85 -2.89 -6.34
CA LYS A 133 -22.98 -2.08 -6.85
C LYS A 133 -22.51 -0.81 -7.56
N LEU A 134 -21.47 -0.18 -7.04
CA LEU A 134 -20.81 0.98 -7.64
C LEU A 134 -19.30 0.74 -7.61
N ASN A 135 -18.64 0.92 -8.74
CA ASN A 135 -17.21 0.80 -8.86
C ASN A 135 -16.63 2.12 -9.39
N PHE A 136 -15.56 2.57 -8.77
CA PHE A 136 -14.65 3.55 -9.33
C PHE A 136 -13.25 2.93 -9.29
N VAL A 137 -12.75 2.53 -10.44
CA VAL A 137 -11.44 1.92 -10.61
C VAL A 137 -10.71 2.67 -11.70
N ASP A 138 -9.60 3.32 -11.35
CA ASP A 138 -8.84 4.15 -12.29
C ASP A 138 -7.34 4.12 -11.96
N SER A 139 -6.57 3.39 -12.76
CA SER A 139 -5.12 3.19 -12.58
C SER A 139 -4.26 4.42 -12.96
N SER A 140 -4.88 5.49 -13.41
CA SER A 140 -4.18 6.77 -13.62
C SER A 140 -3.91 7.51 -12.30
N TYR A 141 -4.61 7.17 -11.23
CA TYR A 141 -4.37 7.69 -9.89
C TYR A 141 -3.23 6.96 -9.20
N PHE A 142 -2.52 7.64 -8.31
CA PHE A 142 -1.50 7.02 -7.47
C PHE A 142 -2.10 6.07 -6.44
N GLY A 143 -3.23 6.44 -5.84
CA GLY A 143 -3.90 5.67 -4.83
C GLY A 143 -5.34 6.13 -4.61
N VAL A 144 -6.06 5.41 -3.76
CA VAL A 144 -7.45 5.71 -3.38
C VAL A 144 -7.56 7.05 -2.63
N SER A 145 -6.54 7.42 -1.88
CA SER A 145 -6.50 8.75 -1.20
C SER A 145 -6.51 9.90 -2.20
N GLU A 146 -5.86 9.77 -3.36
CA GLU A 146 -5.95 10.78 -4.42
C GLU A 146 -7.34 10.80 -5.06
N ILE A 147 -7.96 9.63 -5.28
CA ILE A 147 -9.33 9.53 -5.80
C ILE A 147 -10.31 10.23 -4.85
N LEU A 148 -10.21 9.94 -3.55
CA LEU A 148 -11.07 10.58 -2.54
C LEU A 148 -10.83 12.09 -2.44
N LEU A 149 -9.59 12.55 -2.59
CA LEU A 149 -9.31 13.98 -2.64
C LEU A 149 -10.05 14.64 -3.82
N ASP A 150 -9.97 14.07 -5.02
CA ASP A 150 -10.68 14.59 -6.19
C ASP A 150 -12.20 14.58 -5.99
N LEU A 151 -12.74 13.49 -5.42
CA LEU A 151 -14.16 13.39 -5.07
C LEU A 151 -14.58 14.49 -4.08
N PHE A 152 -13.81 14.68 -3.01
CA PHE A 152 -14.13 15.68 -1.98
C PHE A 152 -14.00 17.13 -2.50
N LEU A 153 -13.01 17.39 -3.36
CA LEU A 153 -12.88 18.68 -4.05
C LEU A 153 -14.06 18.94 -4.99
N PHE A 154 -14.53 17.92 -5.72
CA PHE A 154 -15.70 18.01 -6.58
C PHE A 154 -16.98 18.30 -5.77
N LEU A 155 -17.16 17.61 -4.63
CA LEU A 155 -18.28 17.80 -3.71
C LEU A 155 -18.19 19.09 -2.89
N ASN A 156 -17.15 19.90 -3.10
CA ASN A 156 -16.91 21.13 -2.35
C ASN A 156 -16.80 20.92 -0.82
N LEU A 157 -16.30 19.75 -0.40
CA LEU A 157 -16.06 19.46 1.00
C LEU A 157 -15.00 20.41 1.59
N ASN A 158 -15.25 20.92 2.78
CA ASN A 158 -14.25 21.69 3.50
C ASN A 158 -13.24 20.73 4.18
N LEU A 159 -12.03 20.68 3.67
CA LEU A 159 -10.98 19.83 4.23
C LEU A 159 -10.42 20.47 5.50
N ASN A 160 -10.63 19.83 6.64
CA ASN A 160 -9.95 20.20 7.88
C ASN A 160 -8.57 19.53 7.97
N LYS A 161 -7.75 19.99 8.92
CA LYS A 161 -6.38 19.47 9.15
C LYS A 161 -6.31 17.95 9.28
N ALA A 162 -7.23 17.35 10.01
CA ALA A 162 -7.23 15.91 10.26
C ALA A 162 -7.48 15.10 8.97
N LEU A 163 -8.52 15.48 8.23
CA LEU A 163 -8.87 14.88 6.94
C LEU A 163 -7.74 15.08 5.91
N ALA A 164 -7.21 16.30 5.81
CA ALA A 164 -6.10 16.61 4.92
C ALA A 164 -4.83 15.80 5.26
N THR A 165 -4.56 15.58 6.56
CA THR A 165 -3.43 14.74 7.00
C THR A 165 -3.63 13.27 6.60
N CYS A 166 -4.84 12.73 6.74
CA CYS A 166 -5.12 11.34 6.33
C CYS A 166 -4.98 11.15 4.81
N LEU A 167 -5.51 12.08 4.00
CA LEU A 167 -5.34 12.04 2.55
C LEU A 167 -3.86 12.15 2.14
N LEU A 168 -3.13 13.09 2.75
CA LEU A 168 -1.70 13.25 2.47
C LEU A 168 -0.90 12.00 2.87
N PHE A 169 -1.27 11.34 3.95
CA PHE A 169 -0.60 10.11 4.39
C PHE A 169 -0.73 8.98 3.37
N GLY A 170 -1.93 8.78 2.79
CA GLY A 170 -2.12 7.80 1.72
C GLY A 170 -1.35 8.17 0.45
N ILE A 171 -1.48 9.40 -0.03
CA ILE A 171 -0.74 9.91 -1.19
C ILE A 171 0.78 9.76 -0.97
N PHE A 172 1.28 10.03 0.23
CA PHE A 172 2.70 9.86 0.57
C PHE A 172 3.17 8.43 0.40
N GLY A 173 2.36 7.45 0.81
CA GLY A 173 2.68 6.02 0.65
C GLY A 173 2.78 5.59 -0.80
N ASP A 174 1.74 5.82 -1.58
CA ASP A 174 1.61 5.32 -2.95
C ASP A 174 2.44 6.10 -3.99
N THR A 175 2.89 7.28 -3.62
CA THR A 175 3.92 8.00 -4.39
C THR A 175 5.35 7.56 -4.05
N GLU A 176 5.52 6.45 -3.31
CA GLU A 176 6.81 6.01 -2.80
C GLU A 176 7.55 7.13 -2.05
N HIS A 177 6.83 7.84 -1.19
CA HIS A 177 7.36 8.99 -0.45
C HIS A 177 7.80 10.15 -1.35
N PHE A 178 7.01 10.40 -2.41
CA PHE A 178 7.29 11.38 -3.47
C PHE A 178 8.50 11.03 -4.35
N GLN A 179 8.89 9.75 -4.41
CA GLN A 179 10.01 9.27 -5.20
C GLN A 179 9.58 8.48 -6.45
N SER A 180 8.28 8.28 -6.66
CA SER A 180 7.78 7.55 -7.82
C SER A 180 8.18 8.25 -9.13
N PRO A 181 8.71 7.53 -10.12
CA PRO A 181 9.04 8.11 -11.42
C PRO A 181 7.80 8.61 -12.20
N LYS A 182 6.60 8.25 -11.76
CA LYS A 182 5.34 8.71 -12.35
C LYS A 182 4.87 10.08 -11.81
N MET A 183 5.60 10.69 -10.85
CA MET A 183 5.22 11.99 -10.28
C MET A 183 5.01 13.04 -11.35
N ASP A 184 3.88 13.74 -11.29
CA ASP A 184 3.51 14.80 -12.22
C ASP A 184 3.18 16.12 -11.48
N SER A 185 3.03 17.20 -12.23
CA SER A 185 2.71 18.51 -11.65
C SER A 185 1.35 18.53 -10.95
N LEU A 186 0.41 17.70 -11.39
CA LEU A 186 -0.94 17.63 -10.83
C LEU A 186 -0.92 17.11 -9.40
N ILE A 187 -0.18 16.02 -9.14
CA ILE A 187 -0.10 15.48 -7.77
C ILE A 187 0.58 16.47 -6.83
N PHE A 188 1.63 17.20 -7.29
CA PHE A 188 2.26 18.25 -6.49
C PHE A 188 1.29 19.40 -6.16
N GLN A 189 0.42 19.80 -7.10
CA GLN A 189 -0.63 20.79 -6.82
C GLN A 189 -1.62 20.30 -5.76
N LYS A 190 -2.00 19.01 -5.79
CA LYS A 190 -2.86 18.39 -4.79
C LYS A 190 -2.18 18.32 -3.43
N ILE A 191 -0.91 17.93 -3.36
CA ILE A 191 -0.11 17.95 -2.14
C ILE A 191 -0.04 19.37 -1.58
N SER A 192 0.30 20.36 -2.41
CA SER A 192 0.31 21.77 -2.01
C SER A 192 -1.04 22.21 -1.44
N HIS A 193 -2.14 21.81 -2.08
CA HIS A 193 -3.48 22.12 -1.57
C HIS A 193 -3.74 21.51 -0.18
N LEU A 194 -3.34 20.25 0.05
CA LEU A 194 -3.47 19.61 1.36
C LEU A 194 -2.62 20.32 2.43
N LEU A 195 -1.42 20.79 2.07
CA LEU A 195 -0.55 21.57 2.98
C LEU A 195 -1.20 22.93 3.34
N THR A 196 -1.94 23.58 2.42
CA THR A 196 -2.71 24.80 2.76
C THR A 196 -3.89 24.54 3.69
N LYS A 197 -4.24 23.27 3.91
CA LYS A 197 -5.22 22.81 4.90
C LYS A 197 -4.56 22.29 6.18
N ASP A 198 -3.31 22.70 6.42
CA ASP A 198 -2.49 22.33 7.58
C ASP A 198 -2.27 20.81 7.73
N ALA A 199 -2.27 20.05 6.62
CA ALA A 199 -1.88 18.65 6.65
C ALA A 199 -0.49 18.48 7.25
N ASN A 200 -0.33 17.56 8.22
CA ASN A 200 0.89 17.44 9.01
C ASN A 200 1.93 16.54 8.34
N LEU A 201 2.58 17.04 7.29
CA LEU A 201 3.62 16.32 6.57
C LEU A 201 4.81 15.94 7.48
N SER A 202 5.19 16.81 8.41
CA SER A 202 6.31 16.53 9.34
C SER A 202 6.03 15.30 10.20
N SER A 203 4.80 15.16 10.70
CA SER A 203 4.40 13.97 11.46
C SER A 203 4.36 12.72 10.59
N ILE A 204 3.93 12.82 9.33
CA ILE A 204 3.96 11.72 8.37
C ILE A 204 5.40 11.25 8.15
N ILE A 205 6.32 12.16 7.81
CA ILE A 205 7.74 11.84 7.61
C ILE A 205 8.35 11.18 8.85
N LEU A 206 8.08 11.73 10.04
CA LEU A 206 8.61 11.20 11.30
C LEU A 206 8.16 9.75 11.52
N ASN A 207 6.87 9.46 11.32
CA ASN A 207 6.31 8.14 11.63
C ASN A 207 6.52 7.10 10.53
N VAL A 208 6.66 7.51 9.28
CA VAL A 208 6.86 6.58 8.15
C VAL A 208 8.33 6.34 7.85
N LEU A 209 9.17 7.39 7.86
CA LEU A 209 10.57 7.30 7.42
C LEU A 209 11.60 7.32 8.56
N ARG A 210 11.21 7.75 9.77
CA ARG A 210 12.13 7.97 10.87
C ARG A 210 11.72 7.28 12.18
N SER A 211 10.94 6.20 12.08
CA SER A 211 10.36 5.48 13.23
C SER A 211 10.72 3.99 13.17
N TYR A 212 12.00 3.70 13.24
CA TYR A 212 12.53 2.35 13.23
C TYR A 212 12.97 1.89 14.62
N ASP A 213 12.64 0.65 14.97
CA ASP A 213 13.11 0.02 16.20
C ASP A 213 14.62 -0.31 16.11
N ILE A 214 15.33 -0.28 17.23
CA ILE A 214 16.73 -0.72 17.33
C ILE A 214 16.93 -2.14 16.78
N SER A 215 15.97 -3.02 16.97
CA SER A 215 15.98 -4.39 16.46
C SER A 215 16.02 -4.43 14.91
N GLN A 216 15.37 -3.49 14.24
CA GLN A 216 15.41 -3.35 12.78
C GLN A 216 16.81 -2.97 12.30
N PHE A 217 17.44 -1.97 12.93
CA PHE A 217 18.83 -1.62 12.62
C PHE A 217 19.80 -2.78 12.85
N LYS A 218 19.63 -3.54 13.96
CA LYS A 218 20.43 -4.74 14.22
C LYS A 218 20.22 -5.83 13.15
N LEU A 219 18.99 -5.99 12.67
CA LEU A 219 18.69 -6.92 11.58
C LEU A 219 19.31 -6.47 10.25
N TRP A 220 19.16 -5.19 9.92
CA TRP A 220 19.73 -4.62 8.70
C TRP A 220 21.26 -4.69 8.68
N ALA A 221 21.93 -4.38 9.80
CA ALA A 221 23.38 -4.53 9.92
C ALA A 221 23.85 -5.96 9.61
N LYS A 222 23.11 -6.99 10.10
CA LYS A 222 23.41 -8.39 9.78
C LYS A 222 23.18 -8.73 8.31
N ALA A 223 22.10 -8.24 7.73
CA ALA A 223 21.78 -8.47 6.32
C ALA A 223 22.75 -7.74 5.38
N LEU A 224 23.11 -6.50 5.70
CA LEU A 224 24.03 -5.69 4.91
C LEU A 224 25.47 -6.23 4.93
N LYS A 225 25.89 -6.93 6.00
CA LYS A 225 27.16 -7.64 6.03
C LYS A 225 27.28 -8.71 4.94
N ASP A 226 26.16 -9.35 4.58
CA ASP A 226 26.06 -10.37 3.54
C ASP A 226 25.69 -9.80 2.16
N PHE A 227 25.66 -8.46 2.01
CA PHE A 227 25.23 -7.80 0.79
C PHE A 227 26.22 -8.04 -0.35
N LYS A 228 25.72 -8.42 -1.51
CA LYS A 228 26.53 -8.74 -2.69
C LYS A 228 26.05 -7.97 -3.90
N VAL A 229 26.97 -7.67 -4.81
CA VAL A 229 26.73 -7.00 -6.08
C VAL A 229 27.30 -7.86 -7.20
N ASP A 230 26.48 -8.12 -8.22
CA ASP A 230 26.94 -8.67 -9.49
C ASP A 230 27.07 -7.54 -10.50
N LYS A 231 28.31 -7.14 -10.81
CA LYS A 231 28.59 -6.04 -11.75
C LYS A 231 28.24 -6.42 -13.19
N ARG A 232 28.35 -7.69 -13.59
CA ARG A 232 28.02 -8.15 -14.94
C ARG A 232 26.51 -8.18 -15.15
N GLY A 233 25.77 -8.75 -14.21
CA GLY A 233 24.30 -8.78 -14.24
C GLY A 233 23.64 -7.49 -13.77
N LYS A 234 24.41 -6.50 -13.30
CA LYS A 234 23.92 -5.19 -12.81
C LYS A 234 22.81 -5.33 -11.76
N PHE A 235 22.99 -6.18 -10.77
CA PHE A 235 22.05 -6.32 -9.66
C PHE A 235 22.75 -6.54 -8.32
N ALA A 236 22.01 -6.27 -7.25
CA ALA A 236 22.49 -6.44 -5.89
C ALA A 236 21.53 -7.32 -5.08
N TRP A 237 22.05 -8.04 -4.06
CA TRP A 237 21.18 -8.85 -3.21
C TRP A 237 21.76 -9.10 -1.82
N THR A 238 20.86 -9.47 -0.92
CA THR A 238 21.21 -10.00 0.40
C THR A 238 20.18 -11.03 0.85
N LYS A 239 20.44 -11.64 2.00
CA LYS A 239 19.53 -12.58 2.67
C LYS A 239 19.22 -12.17 4.10
N ILE A 240 18.08 -12.59 4.58
CA ILE A 240 17.67 -12.53 5.99
C ILE A 240 17.19 -13.91 6.40
N SER A 241 17.95 -14.59 7.27
CA SER A 241 17.58 -15.88 7.82
C SER A 241 16.75 -15.74 9.10
N LEU A 242 15.99 -16.77 9.47
CA LEU A 242 15.30 -16.85 10.76
C LEU A 242 16.27 -16.67 11.95
N LYS A 243 17.50 -17.19 11.84
CA LYS A 243 18.55 -17.02 12.85
C LYS A 243 18.93 -15.54 13.04
N GLN A 244 19.05 -14.78 11.94
CA GLN A 244 19.35 -13.33 12.01
C GLN A 244 18.19 -12.56 12.64
N ILE A 245 16.93 -12.87 12.27
CA ILE A 245 15.73 -12.26 12.88
C ILE A 245 15.71 -12.51 14.38
N LYS A 246 15.85 -13.77 14.82
CA LYS A 246 15.87 -14.14 16.23
C LYS A 246 16.99 -13.44 17.01
N SER A 247 18.22 -13.43 16.47
CA SER A 247 19.36 -12.81 17.12
C SER A 247 19.29 -11.28 17.17
N ALA A 248 18.57 -10.64 16.27
CA ALA A 248 18.30 -9.20 16.31
C ALA A 248 17.11 -8.84 17.22
N LYS A 249 16.34 -9.81 17.70
CA LYS A 249 15.04 -9.63 18.37
C LYS A 249 14.05 -8.83 17.50
N ALA A 250 14.14 -9.01 16.18
CA ALA A 250 13.34 -8.31 15.19
C ALA A 250 12.04 -9.07 14.89
N LYS A 251 11.04 -8.35 14.34
CA LYS A 251 9.77 -8.94 13.90
C LYS A 251 9.90 -9.53 12.49
N GLN A 252 9.05 -10.46 12.14
CA GLN A 252 8.99 -11.04 10.79
C GLN A 252 8.65 -9.97 9.72
N SER A 253 7.86 -8.95 10.06
CA SER A 253 7.51 -7.82 9.21
C SER A 253 8.71 -6.93 8.82
N ASP A 254 9.77 -6.88 9.66
CA ASP A 254 10.91 -5.98 9.46
C ASP A 254 11.76 -6.32 8.22
N ARG A 255 11.59 -7.53 7.68
CA ARG A 255 12.25 -8.00 6.45
C ARG A 255 11.88 -7.17 5.22
N GLN A 256 10.61 -6.73 5.13
CA GLN A 256 10.10 -6.04 3.94
C GLN A 256 10.68 -4.64 3.80
N LEU A 257 10.93 -3.97 4.93
CA LEU A 257 11.52 -2.63 4.97
C LEU A 257 12.95 -2.62 4.39
N LEU A 258 13.73 -3.68 4.62
CA LEU A 258 15.06 -3.77 4.04
C LEU A 258 15.02 -3.81 2.49
N ALA A 259 14.08 -4.56 1.92
CA ALA A 259 13.96 -4.61 0.47
C ALA A 259 13.59 -3.25 -0.13
N ASN A 260 12.68 -2.52 0.51
CA ASN A 260 12.27 -1.20 0.04
C ASN A 260 13.41 -0.17 0.08
N ASN A 261 14.22 -0.20 1.14
CA ASN A 261 15.24 0.82 1.37
C ASN A 261 16.58 0.53 0.68
N PHE A 262 16.98 -0.74 0.56
CA PHE A 262 18.36 -1.09 0.14
C PHE A 262 18.46 -1.85 -1.17
N ALA A 263 17.42 -2.63 -1.56
CA ALA A 263 17.52 -3.46 -2.76
C ALA A 263 17.71 -2.62 -4.04
N ARG A 264 17.25 -1.39 -4.07
CA ARG A 264 17.35 -0.46 -5.22
C ARG A 264 18.30 0.71 -5.01
N ALA A 265 19.08 0.71 -3.93
CA ALA A 265 19.92 1.86 -3.57
C ALA A 265 21.36 1.79 -4.10
N VAL A 266 21.76 0.66 -4.70
CA VAL A 266 23.14 0.45 -5.15
C VAL A 266 23.37 1.05 -6.52
N ARG A 267 24.37 1.91 -6.65
CA ARG A 267 24.79 2.48 -7.93
C ARG A 267 25.18 1.39 -8.93
N GLU A 268 25.02 1.67 -10.21
CA GLU A 268 25.41 0.77 -11.31
C GLU A 268 24.65 -0.56 -11.34
N THR A 269 23.50 -0.64 -10.63
CA THR A 269 22.60 -1.79 -10.71
C THR A 269 21.27 -1.39 -11.36
N ASN A 270 20.63 -2.33 -12.05
CA ASN A 270 19.30 -2.14 -12.60
C ASN A 270 18.22 -2.46 -11.58
N PHE A 271 18.51 -3.42 -10.69
CA PHE A 271 17.59 -3.87 -9.65
C PHE A 271 18.34 -4.52 -8.47
N GLY A 272 17.61 -4.82 -7.41
CA GLY A 272 18.11 -5.64 -6.33
C GLY A 272 17.03 -6.51 -5.70
N PHE A 273 17.43 -7.49 -4.90
CA PHE A 273 16.49 -8.32 -4.17
C PHE A 273 16.96 -8.68 -2.76
N VAL A 274 15.98 -8.93 -1.89
CA VAL A 274 16.20 -9.47 -0.55
C VAL A 274 15.50 -10.82 -0.45
N ALA A 275 16.27 -11.87 -0.17
CA ALA A 275 15.75 -13.21 0.12
C ALA A 275 15.55 -13.35 1.63
N ALA A 276 14.29 -13.39 2.07
CA ALA A 276 13.94 -13.48 3.47
C ALA A 276 13.30 -14.83 3.80
N GLU A 277 13.86 -15.55 4.77
CA GLU A 277 13.35 -16.84 5.22
C GLU A 277 12.07 -16.64 6.05
N GLU A 278 10.91 -17.17 5.57
CA GLU A 278 9.62 -17.10 6.25
C GLU A 278 9.41 -18.28 7.21
N LYS A 279 9.87 -19.46 6.78
CA LYS A 279 9.89 -20.72 7.54
C LYS A 279 11.19 -21.44 7.16
N PRO A 280 11.64 -22.46 7.92
CA PRO A 280 12.84 -23.23 7.56
C PRO A 280 12.82 -23.69 6.09
N ASN A 281 13.84 -23.28 5.34
CA ASN A 281 13.98 -23.55 3.90
C ASN A 281 12.83 -23.01 3.01
N PHE A 282 12.04 -22.06 3.47
CA PHE A 282 10.99 -21.40 2.69
C PHE A 282 11.23 -19.90 2.66
N TRP A 283 11.49 -19.36 1.47
CA TRP A 283 12.00 -18.01 1.25
C TRP A 283 11.03 -17.16 0.46
N LYS A 284 10.73 -15.96 0.95
CA LYS A 284 10.13 -14.89 0.16
C LYS A 284 11.23 -14.01 -0.40
N ILE A 285 11.23 -13.85 -1.69
CA ILE A 285 12.15 -12.96 -2.40
C ILE A 285 11.39 -11.70 -2.80
N SER A 286 11.83 -10.56 -2.28
CA SER A 286 11.32 -9.24 -2.64
C SER A 286 12.31 -8.57 -3.57
N ILE A 287 11.88 -8.25 -4.78
CA ILE A 287 12.70 -7.65 -5.84
C ILE A 287 12.22 -6.23 -6.12
N ARG A 288 13.16 -5.30 -6.29
CA ARG A 288 12.89 -3.87 -6.54
C ARG A 288 13.75 -3.40 -7.70
N SER A 289 13.13 -2.74 -8.65
CA SER A 289 13.84 -2.05 -9.71
C SER A 289 14.48 -0.77 -9.17
N ARG A 290 15.70 -0.47 -9.59
CA ARG A 290 16.34 0.81 -9.42
C ARG A 290 16.08 1.69 -10.64
N GLU A 291 16.17 1.12 -11.81
CA GLU A 291 15.92 1.83 -13.06
C GLU A 291 14.41 1.83 -13.38
N PRO A 292 13.80 2.99 -13.68
CA PRO A 292 12.34 3.11 -13.87
C PRO A 292 11.75 2.17 -14.93
N ASN A 293 12.52 1.89 -15.97
CA ASN A 293 12.08 1.06 -17.09
C ASN A 293 12.47 -0.42 -16.97
N TYR A 294 13.14 -0.81 -15.88
CA TYR A 294 13.54 -2.20 -15.69
C TYR A 294 12.41 -3.01 -15.04
N ASP A 295 11.87 -3.96 -15.78
CA ASP A 295 10.69 -4.74 -15.38
C ASP A 295 11.09 -5.95 -14.52
N VAL A 296 10.93 -5.81 -13.20
CA VAL A 296 11.19 -6.89 -12.24
C VAL A 296 10.02 -7.86 -12.10
N GLU A 297 8.82 -7.48 -12.55
CA GLU A 297 7.66 -8.38 -12.57
C GLU A 297 7.92 -9.58 -13.47
N LYS A 298 8.51 -9.38 -14.65
CA LYS A 298 8.89 -10.49 -15.56
C LYS A 298 9.86 -11.48 -14.94
N ILE A 299 10.73 -11.04 -14.03
CA ILE A 299 11.61 -11.95 -13.28
C ILE A 299 10.77 -12.75 -12.27
N ALA A 300 9.91 -12.08 -11.53
CA ALA A 300 9.07 -12.71 -10.53
C ALA A 300 8.11 -13.73 -11.16
N ALA A 301 7.47 -13.42 -12.28
CA ALA A 301 6.56 -14.31 -13.02
C ALA A 301 7.25 -15.61 -13.46
N LYS A 302 8.48 -15.53 -13.98
CA LYS A 302 9.28 -16.73 -14.33
C LYS A 302 9.58 -17.65 -13.13
N LEU A 303 9.50 -17.11 -11.92
CA LEU A 303 9.77 -17.84 -10.67
C LEU A 303 8.48 -18.14 -9.87
N GLY A 304 7.31 -17.99 -10.53
CA GLY A 304 6.00 -18.31 -9.95
C GLY A 304 5.47 -17.25 -9.00
N GLY A 305 5.92 -16.02 -9.16
CA GLY A 305 5.43 -14.85 -8.41
C GLY A 305 4.77 -13.80 -9.29
N GLY A 306 4.73 -12.55 -8.80
CA GLY A 306 4.15 -11.42 -9.52
C GLY A 306 4.34 -10.11 -8.76
N GLY A 307 3.73 -9.06 -9.27
CA GLY A 307 3.79 -7.72 -8.70
C GLY A 307 3.62 -6.64 -9.77
N HIS A 308 4.32 -5.53 -9.60
CA HIS A 308 4.38 -4.43 -10.54
C HIS A 308 5.75 -4.35 -11.21
N GLN A 309 5.84 -3.58 -12.29
CA GLN A 309 7.08 -3.38 -13.03
C GLN A 309 8.29 -3.04 -12.15
N THR A 310 8.11 -2.18 -11.14
CA THR A 310 9.21 -1.73 -10.26
C THR A 310 9.31 -2.50 -8.94
N SER A 311 8.31 -3.30 -8.58
CA SER A 311 8.21 -3.98 -7.28
C SER A 311 7.46 -5.29 -7.41
N ALA A 312 8.17 -6.41 -7.26
CA ALA A 312 7.58 -7.74 -7.36
C ALA A 312 8.11 -8.67 -6.27
N SER A 313 7.48 -9.82 -6.12
CA SER A 313 7.91 -10.85 -5.18
C SER A 313 7.51 -12.25 -5.61
N PHE A 314 8.25 -13.24 -5.14
CA PHE A 314 7.97 -14.66 -5.33
C PHE A 314 8.45 -15.48 -4.13
N ARG A 315 8.05 -16.75 -4.06
CA ARG A 315 8.44 -17.66 -3.00
C ARG A 315 9.09 -18.89 -3.56
N LEU A 316 10.16 -19.36 -2.90
CA LEU A 316 10.87 -20.57 -3.26
C LEU A 316 11.10 -21.46 -2.04
N ASN A 317 10.98 -22.78 -2.25
CA ASN A 317 11.31 -23.79 -1.26
C ASN A 317 12.70 -24.40 -1.56
N GLY A 318 13.50 -24.62 -0.53
CA GLY A 318 14.84 -25.19 -0.63
C GLY A 318 15.89 -24.48 0.21
N ARG A 319 17.08 -25.08 0.33
CA ARG A 319 18.22 -24.44 1.01
C ARG A 319 18.65 -23.18 0.27
N TYR A 320 19.14 -22.18 0.98
CA TYR A 320 19.51 -20.88 0.40
C TYR A 320 20.34 -20.96 -0.88
N ASN A 321 21.39 -21.81 -0.89
CA ASN A 321 22.25 -21.94 -2.06
C ASN A 321 21.52 -22.52 -3.29
N GLN A 322 20.53 -23.37 -3.09
CA GLN A 322 19.71 -23.92 -4.18
C GLN A 322 18.78 -22.86 -4.76
N ILE A 323 18.07 -22.11 -3.90
CA ILE A 323 17.19 -21.04 -4.35
C ILE A 323 18.00 -19.92 -5.03
N LEU A 324 19.17 -19.57 -4.49
CA LEU A 324 20.05 -18.57 -5.09
C LEU A 324 20.49 -18.97 -6.51
N LYS A 325 20.95 -20.22 -6.71
CA LYS A 325 21.28 -20.75 -8.05
C LYS A 325 20.10 -20.60 -9.02
N LYS A 326 18.88 -20.95 -8.57
CA LYS A 326 17.66 -20.81 -9.38
C LYS A 326 17.36 -19.36 -9.75
N ILE A 327 17.52 -18.43 -8.80
CA ILE A 327 17.34 -17.00 -9.07
C ILE A 327 18.39 -16.51 -10.07
N LEU A 328 19.66 -16.83 -9.83
CA LEU A 328 20.76 -16.40 -10.67
C LEU A 328 20.63 -16.93 -12.12
N SER A 329 20.16 -18.18 -12.33
CA SER A 329 19.92 -18.69 -13.68
C SER A 329 18.87 -17.92 -14.46
N VAL A 330 17.88 -17.34 -13.79
CA VAL A 330 16.84 -16.53 -14.45
C VAL A 330 17.32 -15.10 -14.74
N VAL A 331 18.11 -14.51 -13.83
CA VAL A 331 18.56 -13.11 -13.97
C VAL A 331 19.78 -12.96 -14.86
N SER A 332 20.70 -13.96 -14.89
CA SER A 332 21.91 -13.94 -15.72
C SER A 332 21.64 -14.19 -17.20
N ASN A 333 20.56 -14.90 -17.55
CA ASN A 333 20.18 -15.19 -18.95
C ASN A 333 19.55 -14.00 -19.69
N ARG A 334 19.56 -12.79 -19.12
CA ARG A 334 19.02 -11.56 -19.73
C ARG A 334 20.07 -10.63 -20.35
N SER A 335 21.29 -11.13 -20.60
CA SER A 335 22.32 -10.34 -21.30
C SER A 335 22.04 -10.14 -22.80
N SER A 336 20.85 -10.49 -23.28
CA SER A 336 20.47 -10.39 -24.70
C SER A 336 18.97 -10.09 -24.88
N VAL A 337 18.49 -8.92 -24.36
CA VAL A 337 17.31 -8.20 -24.92
C VAL A 337 17.45 -6.71 -24.60
#